data_86d2e718b4a4a59090f3d1ee9b19cd34
#
_entry.id   86d2e718b4a4a59090f3d1ee9b19cd34
#
_cell.length_a   1.000
_cell.length_b   1.000
_cell.length_c   1.000
_cell.angle_alpha   90.00
_cell.angle_beta   90.00
_cell.angle_gamma   90.00
#
_symmetry.space_group_name_H-M   'P 1'
#
loop_
_entity.id
_entity.type
_entity.pdbx_description
1 polymer ?
#
loop_
_entity_poly.entity_id
_entity_poly.type
_entity_poly.pdbx_seq_one_letter_code
_entity_poly.pdbx_strand_id
1 'polypeptide(L)'
;MFDYSRANKRWRHLRQQALRRDGFRCQDAARYGRTVEAVTVHHIWPAEDFPEFAYCLWNLVSLSAAAHDSMHDRATRCLTPKGDALRRKTIPPSRN
;
A
#
# COMPACT_ATOMS: atom_id res chain seq x y z
N MET A 1 -10.75 7.05 11.10
CA MET A 1 -10.46 6.71 9.70
C MET A 1 -9.22 7.47 9.23
N PHE A 2 -8.35 6.83 8.46
CA PHE A 2 -7.14 7.48 7.97
C PHE A 2 -7.48 8.57 6.95
N ASP A 3 -6.85 9.73 7.07
CA ASP A 3 -7.08 10.86 6.16
C ASP A 3 -6.18 10.76 4.93
N TYR A 4 -6.77 10.40 3.78
CA TYR A 4 -6.08 10.34 2.48
C TYR A 4 -6.18 11.62 1.68
N SER A 5 -6.76 12.68 2.24
CA SER A 5 -6.99 13.93 1.51
C SER A 5 -5.69 14.69 1.23
N ARG A 6 -5.77 15.63 0.29
CA ARG A 6 -4.63 16.50 -0.03
C ARG A 6 -4.24 17.40 1.14
N ALA A 7 -5.15 17.63 2.08
CA ALA A 7 -4.87 18.42 3.28
C ALA A 7 -3.88 17.70 4.21
N ASN A 8 -3.78 16.38 4.13
CA ASN A 8 -2.82 15.63 4.92
C ASN A 8 -1.44 15.68 4.25
N LYS A 9 -0.66 16.70 4.59
CA LYS A 9 0.66 16.93 4.00
C LYS A 9 1.64 15.78 4.26
N ARG A 10 1.58 15.19 5.46
CA ARG A 10 2.44 14.08 5.83
C ARG A 10 2.18 12.87 4.94
N TRP A 11 0.91 12.54 4.71
CA TRP A 11 0.52 11.44 3.83
C TRP A 11 0.95 11.71 2.39
N ARG A 12 0.68 12.92 1.91
CA ARG A 12 1.02 13.30 0.54
C ARG A 12 2.52 13.17 0.26
N HIS A 13 3.34 13.61 1.20
CA HIS A 13 4.81 13.52 1.09
C HIS A 13 5.26 12.05 1.10
N LEU A 14 4.73 11.27 2.04
CA LEU A 14 5.10 9.85 2.18
C LEU A 14 4.65 9.02 0.98
N ARG A 15 3.44 9.32 0.47
CA ARG A 15 2.92 8.69 -0.73
C ARG A 15 3.86 8.92 -1.92
N GLN A 16 4.33 10.14 -2.07
CA GLN A 16 5.26 10.48 -3.14
C GLN A 16 6.60 9.74 -2.99
N GLN A 17 7.07 9.59 -1.77
CA GLN A 17 8.28 8.81 -1.50
C GLN A 17 8.12 7.35 -1.91
N ALA A 18 6.98 6.75 -1.59
CA ALA A 18 6.69 5.36 -1.97
C ALA A 18 6.67 5.20 -3.49
N LEU A 19 5.99 6.11 -4.20
CA LEU A 19 5.93 6.08 -5.65
C LEU A 19 7.33 6.19 -6.29
N ARG A 20 8.14 7.11 -5.79
CA ARG A 20 9.51 7.27 -6.29
C ARG A 20 10.37 6.04 -6.02
N ARG A 21 10.29 5.49 -4.83
CA ARG A 21 11.01 4.25 -4.48
C ARG A 21 10.67 3.13 -5.46
N ASP A 22 9.40 3.03 -5.82
CA ASP A 22 8.89 1.96 -6.69
C ASP A 22 8.94 2.31 -8.18
N GLY A 23 9.54 3.45 -8.53
CA GLY A 23 9.70 3.88 -9.92
C GLY A 23 8.38 4.15 -10.63
N PHE A 24 7.34 4.52 -9.87
CA PHE A 24 5.99 4.76 -10.39
C PHE A 24 5.41 3.53 -11.11
N ARG A 25 5.86 2.34 -10.72
CA ARG A 25 5.40 1.07 -11.30
C ARG A 25 4.64 0.25 -10.28
N CYS A 26 3.58 -0.42 -10.77
CA CYS A 26 2.81 -1.35 -9.97
C CYS A 26 3.70 -2.52 -9.54
N GLN A 27 3.90 -2.66 -8.24
CA GLN A 27 4.79 -3.69 -7.69
C GLN A 27 4.19 -5.09 -7.81
N ASP A 28 2.88 -5.21 -7.82
CA ASP A 28 2.22 -6.48 -8.06
C ASP A 28 2.48 -6.99 -9.49
N ALA A 29 2.34 -6.11 -10.48
CA ALA A 29 2.65 -6.46 -11.88
C ALA A 29 4.13 -6.77 -12.07
N ALA A 30 5.00 -6.01 -11.40
CA ALA A 30 6.45 -6.20 -11.49
C ALA A 30 6.90 -7.60 -11.03
N ARG A 31 6.20 -8.18 -10.05
CA ARG A 31 6.48 -9.54 -9.57
C ARG A 31 6.34 -10.59 -10.67
N TYR A 32 5.50 -10.31 -11.67
CA TYR A 32 5.25 -11.21 -12.79
C TYR A 32 5.93 -10.74 -14.07
N GLY A 33 6.93 -9.86 -13.94
CA GLY A 33 7.71 -9.37 -15.09
C GLY A 33 6.96 -8.38 -15.97
N ARG A 34 5.85 -7.82 -15.51
CA ARG A 34 5.06 -6.86 -16.28
C ARG A 34 5.31 -5.43 -15.82
N THR A 35 5.28 -4.50 -16.76
CA THR A 35 5.43 -3.08 -16.49
C THR A 35 4.07 -2.40 -16.59
N VAL A 36 3.51 -2.01 -15.45
CA VAL A 36 2.23 -1.31 -15.35
C VAL A 36 2.43 -0.11 -14.44
N GLU A 37 1.90 1.05 -14.85
CA GLU A 37 1.99 2.26 -14.07
C GLU A 37 1.25 2.14 -12.75
N ALA A 38 1.87 2.65 -11.68
CA ALA A 38 1.22 2.76 -10.39
C ALA A 38 0.50 4.11 -10.29
N VAL A 39 -0.72 4.09 -9.80
CA VAL A 39 -1.54 5.29 -9.62
C VAL A 39 -2.00 5.48 -8.17
N THR A 40 -1.75 4.49 -7.31
CA THR A 40 -2.14 4.56 -5.91
C THR A 40 -1.09 3.92 -5.02
N VAL A 41 -1.16 4.20 -3.73
CA VAL A 41 -0.28 3.62 -2.72
C VAL A 41 -1.15 2.91 -1.69
N HIS A 42 -0.84 1.63 -1.49
CA HIS A 42 -1.60 0.72 -0.64
C HIS A 42 -0.91 0.54 0.71
N HIS A 43 -1.69 0.60 1.79
CA HIS A 43 -1.23 0.20 3.11
C HIS A 43 -1.27 -1.34 3.19
N ILE A 44 -0.10 -1.97 3.31
CA ILE A 44 0.00 -3.43 3.39
C ILE A 44 -0.66 -3.94 4.67
N TRP A 45 -0.33 -3.32 5.82
CA TRP A 45 -1.05 -3.46 7.07
C TRP A 45 -2.06 -2.32 7.12
N PRO A 46 -3.38 -2.61 7.07
CA PRO A 46 -4.40 -1.56 6.97
C PRO A 46 -4.29 -0.50 8.06
N ALA A 47 -4.34 0.77 7.65
CA ALA A 47 -4.17 1.89 8.57
C ALA A 47 -5.25 1.96 9.64
N GLU A 48 -6.46 1.50 9.34
CA GLU A 48 -7.56 1.51 10.31
C GLU A 48 -7.33 0.52 11.45
N ASP A 49 -6.76 -0.64 11.14
CA ASP A 49 -6.48 -1.69 12.13
C ASP A 49 -5.12 -1.53 12.78
N PHE A 50 -4.18 -0.92 12.06
CA PHE A 50 -2.79 -0.75 12.50
C PHE A 50 -2.34 0.69 12.33
N PRO A 51 -2.94 1.64 13.09
CA PRO A 51 -2.61 3.06 12.92
C PRO A 51 -1.13 3.38 13.21
N GLU A 52 -0.47 2.56 14.01
CA GLU A 52 0.96 2.72 14.29
C GLU A 52 1.83 2.55 13.04
N PHE A 53 1.34 1.87 12.01
CA PHE A 53 2.08 1.66 10.77
C PHE A 53 1.61 2.57 9.62
N ALA A 54 0.65 3.46 9.89
CA ALA A 54 0.02 4.26 8.83
C ALA A 54 1.01 5.18 8.10
N TYR A 55 2.05 5.65 8.78
CA TYR A 55 3.06 6.54 8.20
C TYR A 55 4.43 5.89 8.09
N CYS A 56 4.48 4.56 8.00
CA CYS A 56 5.73 3.84 7.82
C CYS A 56 5.94 3.51 6.35
N LEU A 57 7.03 3.97 5.77
CA LEU A 57 7.31 3.75 4.35
C LEU A 57 7.36 2.26 3.98
N TRP A 58 7.91 1.41 4.86
CA TRP A 58 7.94 -0.03 4.62
C TRP A 58 6.55 -0.65 4.48
N ASN A 59 5.53 0.00 5.05
CA ASN A 59 4.13 -0.47 5.00
C ASN A 59 3.40 -0.04 3.73
N LEU A 60 4.07 0.66 2.83
CA LEU A 60 3.46 1.22 1.63
C LEU A 60 3.99 0.52 0.39
N VAL A 61 3.10 0.27 -0.56
CA VAL A 61 3.45 -0.30 -1.85
C VAL A 61 2.66 0.39 -2.95
N SER A 62 3.34 0.71 -4.04
CA SER A 62 2.73 1.37 -5.20
C SER A 62 2.04 0.34 -6.08
N LEU A 63 0.78 0.59 -6.43
CA LEU A 63 -0.05 -0.33 -7.20
C LEU A 63 -0.83 0.40 -8.30
N SER A 64 -1.20 -0.33 -9.36
CA SER A 64 -2.21 0.11 -10.30
C SER A 64 -3.58 0.08 -9.61
N ALA A 65 -4.57 0.75 -10.18
CA ALA A 65 -5.93 0.73 -9.64
C ALA A 65 -6.49 -0.70 -9.57
N ALA A 66 -6.29 -1.48 -10.62
CA ALA A 66 -6.77 -2.86 -10.66
C ALA A 66 -6.10 -3.74 -9.59
N ALA A 67 -4.79 -3.60 -9.42
CA ALA A 67 -4.05 -4.35 -8.40
C ALA A 67 -4.52 -3.95 -6.99
N HIS A 68 -4.73 -2.66 -6.75
CA HIS A 68 -5.23 -2.18 -5.46
C HIS A 68 -6.63 -2.73 -5.17
N ASP A 69 -7.52 -2.70 -6.17
CA ASP A 69 -8.86 -3.26 -6.02
C ASP A 69 -8.84 -4.75 -5.67
N SER A 70 -7.83 -5.48 -6.14
CA SER A 70 -7.70 -6.91 -5.84
C SER A 70 -7.27 -7.19 -4.40
N MET A 71 -6.80 -6.17 -3.66
CA MET A 71 -6.34 -6.31 -2.27
C MET A 71 -7.46 -6.18 -1.26
N HIS A 72 -8.58 -5.57 -1.62
CA HIS A 72 -9.71 -5.31 -0.72
C HIS A 72 -11.02 -5.85 -1.27
N ASP A 73 -11.84 -6.40 -0.38
CA ASP A 73 -13.21 -6.79 -0.71
C ASP A 73 -14.08 -5.53 -0.72
N ARG A 74 -14.81 -5.29 -1.80
CA ARG A 74 -15.63 -4.09 -1.95
C ARG A 74 -16.78 -4.00 -0.95
N ALA A 75 -17.35 -5.14 -0.60
CA ALA A 75 -18.51 -5.18 0.29
C ALA A 75 -18.11 -4.96 1.75
N THR A 76 -17.03 -5.61 2.20
CA THR A 76 -16.60 -5.59 3.61
C THR A 76 -15.46 -4.63 3.87
N ARG A 77 -14.74 -4.21 2.83
CA ARG A 77 -13.50 -3.41 2.89
C ARG A 77 -12.35 -4.12 3.60
N CYS A 78 -12.53 -5.38 3.94
CA CYS A 78 -11.45 -6.19 4.50
C CYS A 78 -10.49 -6.61 3.40
N LEU A 79 -9.28 -7.03 3.81
CA LEU A 79 -8.32 -7.57 2.85
C LEU A 79 -8.87 -8.85 2.23
N THR A 80 -8.65 -8.99 0.92
CA THR A 80 -8.88 -10.26 0.24
C THR A 80 -7.79 -11.25 0.65
N PRO A 81 -7.92 -12.56 0.31
CA PRO A 81 -6.82 -13.51 0.53
C PRO A 81 -5.49 -13.03 -0.08
N LYS A 82 -5.54 -12.36 -1.23
CA LYS A 82 -4.36 -11.79 -1.87
C LYS A 82 -3.75 -10.66 -1.04
N GLY A 83 -4.58 -9.73 -0.57
CA GLY A 83 -4.11 -8.64 0.30
C GLY A 83 -3.56 -9.16 1.62
N ASP A 84 -4.21 -10.15 2.20
CA ASP A 84 -3.76 -10.77 3.45
C ASP A 84 -2.45 -11.54 3.27
N ALA A 85 -2.26 -12.20 2.14
CA ALA A 85 -1.01 -12.89 1.84
C ALA A 85 0.17 -11.90 1.76
N LEU A 86 -0.05 -10.74 1.15
CA LEU A 86 0.96 -9.70 1.10
C LEU A 86 1.28 -9.18 2.50
N ARG A 87 0.26 -8.97 3.33
CA ARG A 87 0.42 -8.53 4.70
C ARG A 87 1.28 -9.51 5.50
N ARG A 88 0.99 -10.80 5.38
CA ARG A 88 1.73 -11.84 6.11
C ARG A 88 3.20 -11.93 5.71
N LYS A 89 3.52 -11.65 4.44
CA LYS A 89 4.91 -11.65 3.96
C LYS A 89 5.68 -10.42 4.41
N THR A 90 4.98 -9.33 4.69
CA THR A 90 5.59 -8.05 5.03
C THR A 90 5.70 -7.94 6.53
N ILE A 91 6.83 -8.34 7.06
CA ILE A 91 7.07 -8.36 8.51
C ILE A 91 7.48 -6.96 8.95
N PRO A 92 6.80 -6.37 9.96
CA PRO A 92 7.23 -5.08 10.49
C PRO A 92 8.68 -5.14 10.97
N PRO A 93 9.48 -4.08 10.70
CA PRO A 93 10.87 -4.05 11.18
C PRO A 93 10.93 -4.21 12.69
N SER A 94 11.90 -5.03 13.13
CA SER A 94 12.12 -5.23 14.56
C SER A 94 12.66 -3.95 15.19
N ARG A 95 12.15 -3.62 16.37
CA ARG A 95 12.70 -2.55 17.20
C ARG A 95 13.72 -3.15 18.16
N ASN A 96 14.96 -2.82 17.95
CA ASN A 96 16.00 -3.22 18.90
C ASN A 96 16.65 -2.00 19.49
#